data_4a5c522aa8c505cc35a41881e2cb4017
#
_entry.id   4a5c522aa8c505cc35a41881e2cb4017
#
_cell.length_a   1.000
_cell.length_b   1.000
_cell.length_c   1.000
_cell.angle_alpha   90.00
_cell.angle_beta   90.00
_cell.angle_gamma   90.00
#
_symmetry.space_group_name_H-M   'P 1'
#
loop_
_entity.id
_entity.type
_entity.pdbx_description
1 polymer ?
#
loop_
_entity_poly.entity_id
_entity_poly.type
_entity_poly.pdbx_seq_one_letter_code
_entity_poly.pdbx_strand_id
1 'polypeptide(L)'
;MQQFTHVNQSIRKTDSMQLLLGKPLFMDDIVPKDALIVKLLRSPHAHAIVKEIDTSRAKNVEGIVDIYTWQDVPNLRYTNAGQTYPEPSAYDRLIIDRHLRFVGDVVAIVAAENEKAADRALKLIRVQYEVLEAILDFHTAKDNPILVHPEENWKALCPVGAD
;
A
#
# COMPACT_ATOMS: atom_id res chain seq x y z
N MET A 1 -35.68 -27.08 13.11
CA MET A 1 -34.34 -26.50 13.31
C MET A 1 -33.52 -26.83 12.07
N GLN A 2 -32.90 -25.84 11.45
CA GLN A 2 -32.05 -26.06 10.31
C GLN A 2 -30.74 -26.70 10.80
N GLN A 3 -30.43 -27.90 10.31
CA GLN A 3 -29.20 -28.61 10.70
C GLN A 3 -28.08 -28.14 9.81
N PHE A 4 -27.09 -27.48 10.41
CA PHE A 4 -25.87 -27.01 9.69
C PHE A 4 -24.87 -28.16 9.62
N THR A 5 -24.15 -28.25 8.49
CA THR A 5 -23.14 -29.28 8.26
C THR A 5 -21.79 -28.95 8.92
N HIS A 6 -21.53 -27.69 9.22
CA HIS A 6 -20.25 -27.22 9.74
C HIS A 6 -20.40 -26.40 11.03
N VAL A 7 -21.43 -25.56 11.10
CA VAL A 7 -21.66 -24.72 12.27
C VAL A 7 -22.08 -25.57 13.46
N ASN A 8 -21.46 -25.36 14.61
CA ASN A 8 -21.70 -26.10 15.85
C ASN A 8 -21.45 -27.62 15.72
N GLN A 9 -20.48 -28.01 14.86
CA GLN A 9 -20.04 -29.38 14.68
C GLN A 9 -18.55 -29.50 15.06
N SER A 10 -18.16 -30.69 15.58
CA SER A 10 -16.75 -31.00 15.83
C SER A 10 -16.08 -31.38 14.51
N ILE A 11 -15.41 -30.41 13.89
CA ILE A 11 -14.74 -30.62 12.59
C ILE A 11 -13.24 -30.65 12.82
N ARG A 12 -12.58 -31.62 12.17
CA ARG A 12 -11.10 -31.68 12.18
C ARG A 12 -10.53 -30.45 11.47
N LYS A 13 -9.50 -29.83 12.06
CA LYS A 13 -8.72 -28.78 11.42
C LYS A 13 -8.15 -29.28 10.09
N THR A 14 -8.36 -28.55 8.99
CA THR A 14 -8.06 -28.99 7.62
C THR A 14 -6.58 -29.29 7.39
N ASP A 15 -5.70 -28.50 8.01
CA ASP A 15 -4.23 -28.57 7.88
C ASP A 15 -3.55 -29.36 9.02
N SER A 16 -4.34 -29.95 9.95
CA SER A 16 -3.77 -30.61 11.14
C SER A 16 -2.82 -31.77 10.81
N MET A 17 -3.12 -32.54 9.76
CA MET A 17 -2.28 -33.64 9.35
C MET A 17 -0.93 -33.18 8.78
N GLN A 18 -0.94 -32.12 7.98
CA GLN A 18 0.29 -31.54 7.43
C GLN A 18 1.19 -30.98 8.54
N LEU A 19 0.60 -30.29 9.52
CA LEU A 19 1.33 -29.79 10.69
C LEU A 19 1.97 -30.92 11.50
N LEU A 20 1.22 -32.01 11.76
CA LEU A 20 1.73 -33.18 12.49
C LEU A 20 2.85 -33.90 11.76
N LEU A 21 2.80 -33.94 10.43
CA LEU A 21 3.84 -34.57 9.59
C LEU A 21 5.04 -33.65 9.33
N GLY A 22 5.05 -32.41 9.88
CA GLY A 22 6.10 -31.44 9.63
C GLY A 22 6.16 -30.93 8.19
N LYS A 23 5.02 -30.95 7.48
CA LYS A 23 4.88 -30.50 6.09
C LYS A 23 3.83 -29.40 5.93
N PRO A 24 3.86 -28.34 6.77
CA PRO A 24 2.98 -27.20 6.54
C PRO A 24 3.36 -26.52 5.22
N LEU A 25 2.35 -26.02 4.49
CA LEU A 25 2.55 -25.20 3.30
C LEU A 25 2.45 -23.73 3.70
N PHE A 26 3.49 -22.99 3.41
CA PHE A 26 3.54 -21.53 3.53
C PHE A 26 3.44 -20.87 2.16
N MET A 27 3.23 -19.56 2.15
CA MET A 27 3.08 -18.81 0.89
C MET A 27 4.28 -19.03 -0.04
N ASP A 28 5.49 -18.98 0.48
CA ASP A 28 6.73 -19.14 -0.29
C ASP A 28 6.89 -20.54 -0.91
N ASP A 29 6.22 -21.57 -0.35
CA ASP A 29 6.26 -22.93 -0.88
C ASP A 29 5.37 -23.11 -2.12
N ILE A 30 4.39 -22.22 -2.31
CA ILE A 30 3.38 -22.30 -3.37
C ILE A 30 3.47 -21.17 -4.40
N VAL A 31 4.39 -20.22 -4.22
CA VAL A 31 4.60 -19.14 -5.20
C VAL A 31 5.04 -19.73 -6.54
N PRO A 32 4.40 -19.37 -7.66
CA PRO A 32 4.85 -19.74 -8.99
C PRO A 32 6.29 -19.29 -9.24
N LYS A 33 7.09 -20.11 -9.94
CA LYS A 33 8.50 -19.80 -10.21
C LYS A 33 8.71 -18.57 -11.11
N ASP A 34 7.69 -18.21 -11.86
CA ASP A 34 7.62 -17.08 -12.77
C ASP A 34 6.87 -15.88 -12.19
N ALA A 35 6.54 -15.92 -10.88
CA ALA A 35 5.93 -14.78 -10.21
C ALA A 35 6.88 -13.57 -10.21
N LEU A 36 6.32 -12.41 -10.54
CA LEU A 36 7.07 -11.16 -10.52
C LEU A 36 7.33 -10.71 -9.07
N ILE A 37 8.51 -10.13 -8.88
CA ILE A 37 8.86 -9.45 -7.63
C ILE A 37 8.40 -8.00 -7.71
N VAL A 38 7.65 -7.57 -6.71
CA VAL A 38 7.19 -6.18 -6.60
C VAL A 38 7.91 -5.52 -5.42
N LYS A 39 8.59 -4.40 -5.69
CA LYS A 39 9.21 -3.55 -4.67
C LYS A 39 8.71 -2.12 -4.75
N LEU A 40 8.70 -1.45 -3.61
CA LEU A 40 8.18 -0.10 -3.46
C LEU A 40 9.32 0.90 -3.24
N LEU A 41 9.33 1.97 -4.03
CA LEU A 41 10.07 3.18 -3.68
C LEU A 41 9.26 3.94 -2.63
N ARG A 42 9.88 4.22 -1.49
CA ARG A 42 9.22 4.87 -0.37
C ARG A 42 9.78 6.25 -0.11
N SER A 43 8.93 7.15 0.36
CA SER A 43 9.30 8.52 0.73
C SER A 43 10.26 8.54 1.92
N PRO A 44 11.37 9.29 1.83
CA PRO A 44 12.22 9.60 2.98
C PRO A 44 11.67 10.77 3.82
N HIS A 45 10.67 11.49 3.30
CA HIS A 45 10.11 12.69 3.92
C HIS A 45 8.78 12.41 4.60
N ALA A 46 8.55 13.06 5.73
CA ALA A 46 7.31 12.95 6.50
C ALA A 46 6.15 13.72 5.83
N HIS A 47 6.45 14.81 5.12
CA HIS A 47 5.48 15.61 4.38
C HIS A 47 6.15 16.22 3.16
N ALA A 48 5.69 15.88 1.96
CA ALA A 48 6.29 16.38 0.73
C ALA A 48 5.32 16.25 -0.46
N ILE A 49 5.62 16.97 -1.53
CA ILE A 49 4.98 16.79 -2.83
C ILE A 49 6.04 16.29 -3.81
N VAL A 50 5.71 15.25 -4.56
CA VAL A 50 6.52 14.82 -5.70
C VAL A 50 6.33 15.82 -6.83
N LYS A 51 7.34 16.63 -7.12
CA LYS A 51 7.32 17.57 -8.25
C LYS A 51 7.56 16.88 -9.56
N GLU A 52 8.58 16.03 -9.58
CA GLU A 52 9.01 15.31 -10.77
C GLU A 52 9.55 13.93 -10.39
N ILE A 53 9.33 12.95 -11.23
CA ILE A 53 9.88 11.60 -11.10
C ILE A 53 10.39 11.13 -12.46
N ASP A 54 11.68 10.75 -12.49
CA ASP A 54 12.32 10.18 -13.69
C ASP A 54 12.60 8.70 -13.48
N THR A 55 11.89 7.87 -14.23
CA THR A 55 12.02 6.40 -14.23
C THR A 55 12.76 5.88 -15.46
N SER A 56 13.19 6.75 -16.38
CA SER A 56 13.72 6.37 -17.68
C SER A 56 14.92 5.41 -17.60
N ARG A 57 15.87 5.70 -16.69
CA ARG A 57 17.03 4.83 -16.46
C ARG A 57 16.68 3.52 -15.78
N ALA A 58 15.70 3.56 -14.90
CA ALA A 58 15.25 2.38 -14.16
C ALA A 58 14.50 1.41 -15.07
N LYS A 59 13.67 1.90 -15.99
CA LYS A 59 12.96 1.08 -17.00
C LYS A 59 13.89 0.31 -17.94
N ASN A 60 15.13 0.80 -18.14
CA ASN A 60 16.13 0.13 -18.99
C ASN A 60 16.96 -0.94 -18.25
N VAL A 61 16.69 -1.23 -16.99
CA VAL A 61 17.35 -2.32 -16.26
C VAL A 61 16.79 -3.65 -16.75
N GLU A 62 17.69 -4.54 -17.15
CA GLU A 62 17.33 -5.91 -17.55
C GLU A 62 16.57 -6.64 -16.42
N GLY A 63 15.45 -7.27 -16.78
CA GLY A 63 14.55 -7.94 -15.85
C GLY A 63 13.50 -7.01 -15.21
N ILE A 64 13.41 -5.74 -15.60
CA ILE A 64 12.28 -4.88 -15.23
C ILE A 64 11.13 -5.12 -16.21
N VAL A 65 9.95 -5.39 -15.63
CA VAL A 65 8.70 -5.55 -16.38
C VAL A 65 7.99 -4.23 -16.53
N ASP A 66 7.80 -3.50 -15.41
CA ASP A 66 7.24 -2.15 -15.44
C ASP A 66 7.51 -1.37 -14.15
N ILE A 67 7.31 -0.04 -14.22
CA ILE A 67 7.42 0.87 -13.09
C ILE A 67 6.21 1.81 -13.14
N TYR A 68 5.45 1.81 -12.06
CA TYR A 68 4.25 2.63 -11.90
C TYR A 68 4.50 3.78 -10.94
N THR A 69 4.01 4.94 -11.31
CA THR A 69 4.05 6.19 -10.53
C THR A 69 2.62 6.71 -10.34
N TRP A 70 2.47 7.84 -9.66
CA TRP A 70 1.17 8.51 -9.52
C TRP A 70 0.50 8.89 -10.85
N GLN A 71 1.28 8.94 -11.95
CA GLN A 71 0.78 9.25 -13.30
C GLN A 71 0.17 8.03 -14.00
N ASP A 72 0.56 6.83 -13.57
CA ASP A 72 0.21 5.57 -14.24
C ASP A 72 -0.97 4.85 -13.59
N VAL A 73 -1.43 5.31 -12.42
CA VAL A 73 -2.48 4.67 -11.62
C VAL A 73 -3.78 5.49 -11.65
N PRO A 74 -4.95 4.85 -11.48
CA PRO A 74 -6.22 5.56 -11.39
C PRO A 74 -6.27 6.51 -10.19
N ASN A 75 -6.82 7.71 -10.41
CA ASN A 75 -7.10 8.65 -9.33
C ASN A 75 -8.44 8.32 -8.65
N LEU A 76 -8.51 7.13 -8.06
CA LEU A 76 -9.67 6.64 -7.31
C LEU A 76 -9.28 6.45 -5.85
N ARG A 77 -10.03 7.09 -4.97
CA ARG A 77 -9.80 6.99 -3.53
C ARG A 77 -10.36 5.72 -2.95
N TYR A 78 -9.68 5.19 -1.97
CA TYR A 78 -10.10 4.01 -1.21
C TYR A 78 -9.70 4.15 0.25
N THR A 79 -10.18 3.25 1.08
CA THR A 79 -9.80 3.17 2.49
C THR A 79 -8.85 1.99 2.75
N ASN A 80 -7.80 2.22 3.53
CA ASN A 80 -6.91 1.17 3.99
C ASN A 80 -7.42 0.43 5.23
N ALA A 81 -8.41 0.98 5.91
CA ALA A 81 -8.83 0.45 7.20
C ALA A 81 -9.43 -0.95 7.12
N GLY A 82 -9.90 -1.38 5.93
CA GLY A 82 -10.55 -2.68 5.75
C GLY A 82 -11.81 -2.86 6.59
N GLN A 83 -12.20 -1.82 7.30
CA GLN A 83 -13.39 -1.77 8.14
C GLN A 83 -14.60 -1.48 7.28
N THR A 84 -15.67 -2.10 7.65
CA THR A 84 -16.97 -1.86 7.04
C THR A 84 -17.96 -1.43 8.12
N TYR A 85 -19.20 -1.23 7.73
CA TYR A 85 -20.24 -0.93 8.69
C TYR A 85 -20.12 -1.77 9.99
N PRO A 86 -20.26 -1.17 11.19
CA PRO A 86 -20.71 0.21 11.43
C PRO A 86 -19.58 1.24 11.56
N GLU A 87 -18.31 0.85 11.41
CA GLU A 87 -17.19 1.76 11.62
C GLU A 87 -16.87 2.56 10.35
N PRO A 88 -17.03 3.89 10.40
CA PRO A 88 -16.73 4.74 9.27
C PRO A 88 -15.23 4.76 9.02
N SER A 89 -14.84 4.53 7.77
CA SER A 89 -13.45 4.60 7.31
C SER A 89 -13.29 5.66 6.24
N ALA A 90 -12.34 6.56 6.42
CA ALA A 90 -12.08 7.62 5.46
C ALA A 90 -11.58 7.05 4.14
N TYR A 91 -12.09 7.56 3.01
CA TYR A 91 -11.59 7.29 1.67
C TYR A 91 -10.49 8.32 1.34
N ASP A 92 -9.38 8.23 2.04
CA ASP A 92 -8.31 9.22 2.05
C ASP A 92 -7.05 8.77 1.31
N ARG A 93 -7.06 7.56 0.72
CA ARG A 93 -5.92 6.97 0.04
C ARG A 93 -6.09 6.90 -1.46
N LEU A 94 -4.98 7.13 -2.16
CA LEU A 94 -4.76 6.74 -3.55
C LEU A 94 -3.77 5.58 -3.59
N ILE A 95 -3.75 4.81 -4.68
CA ILE A 95 -2.77 3.71 -4.88
C ILE A 95 -1.35 4.26 -4.78
N ILE A 96 -1.07 5.34 -5.50
CA ILE A 96 0.14 6.15 -5.37
C ILE A 96 -0.30 7.61 -5.39
N ASP A 97 0.06 8.36 -4.36
CA ASP A 97 -0.25 9.78 -4.29
C ASP A 97 1.00 10.62 -4.60
N ARG A 98 0.78 11.73 -5.23
CA ARG A 98 1.79 12.78 -5.41
C ARG A 98 2.09 13.49 -4.10
N HIS A 99 1.09 13.62 -3.22
CA HIS A 99 1.20 14.21 -1.90
C HIS A 99 1.55 13.13 -0.87
N LEU A 100 2.77 13.17 -0.39
CA LEU A 100 3.32 12.23 0.57
C LEU A 100 3.07 12.73 1.99
N ARG A 101 2.47 11.92 2.83
CA ARG A 101 1.96 12.33 4.15
C ARG A 101 2.66 11.67 5.33
N PHE A 102 3.58 10.74 5.08
CA PHE A 102 4.39 10.11 6.13
C PHE A 102 5.69 9.52 5.55
N VAL A 103 6.68 9.31 6.40
CA VAL A 103 7.90 8.58 6.03
C VAL A 103 7.54 7.14 5.67
N GLY A 104 7.94 6.72 4.48
CA GLY A 104 7.58 5.40 3.96
C GLY A 104 6.35 5.36 3.07
N ASP A 105 5.71 6.51 2.81
CA ASP A 105 4.62 6.60 1.82
C ASP A 105 5.10 6.17 0.43
N VAL A 106 4.22 5.56 -0.38
CA VAL A 106 4.60 4.95 -1.65
C VAL A 106 4.77 6.00 -2.73
N VAL A 107 5.94 6.05 -3.35
CA VAL A 107 6.31 6.98 -4.44
C VAL A 107 6.25 6.31 -5.80
N ALA A 108 6.69 5.05 -5.88
CA ALA A 108 6.62 4.24 -7.09
C ALA A 108 6.56 2.75 -6.76
N ILE A 109 6.01 1.98 -7.69
CA ILE A 109 5.93 0.51 -7.63
C ILE A 109 6.79 -0.03 -8.78
N VAL A 110 7.73 -0.92 -8.46
CA VAL A 110 8.60 -1.58 -9.43
C VAL A 110 8.23 -3.04 -9.52
N ALA A 111 7.87 -3.52 -10.71
CA ALA A 111 7.64 -4.93 -11.02
C ALA A 111 8.82 -5.47 -11.82
N ALA A 112 9.43 -6.56 -11.36
CA ALA A 112 10.62 -7.15 -11.94
C ALA A 112 10.58 -8.69 -11.92
N GLU A 113 11.34 -9.33 -12.80
CA GLU A 113 11.48 -10.78 -12.86
C GLU A 113 12.28 -11.34 -11.67
N ASN A 114 13.11 -10.51 -11.04
CA ASN A 114 13.91 -10.92 -9.89
C ASN A 114 14.22 -9.75 -8.97
N GLU A 115 14.56 -10.07 -7.74
CA GLU A 115 14.81 -9.11 -6.68
C GLU A 115 15.99 -8.17 -6.98
N LYS A 116 17.06 -8.70 -7.59
CA LYS A 116 18.26 -7.94 -7.93
C LYS A 116 17.97 -6.84 -8.97
N ALA A 117 17.13 -7.14 -9.96
CA ALA A 117 16.68 -6.18 -10.95
C ALA A 117 15.83 -5.07 -10.29
N ALA A 118 14.88 -5.45 -9.43
CA ALA A 118 14.07 -4.50 -8.68
C ALA A 118 14.90 -3.55 -7.82
N ASP A 119 15.86 -4.08 -7.05
CA ASP A 119 16.74 -3.27 -6.19
C ASP A 119 17.63 -2.31 -6.99
N ARG A 120 18.10 -2.75 -8.15
CA ARG A 120 18.88 -1.92 -9.06
C ARG A 120 18.04 -0.80 -9.65
N ALA A 121 16.82 -1.09 -10.07
CA ALA A 121 15.90 -0.10 -10.61
C ALA A 121 15.53 0.96 -9.57
N LEU A 122 15.20 0.56 -8.34
CA LEU A 122 14.88 1.49 -7.25
C LEU A 122 15.98 2.54 -7.03
N LYS A 123 17.27 2.16 -7.16
CA LYS A 123 18.39 3.08 -6.99
C LYS A 123 18.56 4.04 -8.17
N LEU A 124 17.96 3.76 -9.32
CA LEU A 124 18.06 4.57 -10.54
C LEU A 124 16.89 5.53 -10.73
N ILE A 125 15.78 5.33 -10.01
CA ILE A 125 14.67 6.27 -10.00
C ILE A 125 15.12 7.57 -9.33
N ARG A 126 14.86 8.68 -9.98
CA ARG A 126 15.17 10.02 -9.46
C ARG A 126 13.87 10.75 -9.15
N VAL A 127 13.77 11.32 -7.97
CA VAL A 127 12.58 12.03 -7.52
C VAL A 127 12.99 13.42 -7.03
N GLN A 128 12.30 14.44 -7.51
CA GLN A 128 12.36 15.79 -6.97
C GLN A 128 11.20 15.99 -6.00
N TYR A 129 11.53 16.30 -4.76
CA TYR A 129 10.56 16.58 -3.71
C TYR A 129 10.50 18.07 -3.40
N GLU A 130 9.31 18.59 -3.24
CA GLU A 130 9.06 19.79 -2.47
C GLU A 130 8.74 19.37 -1.05
N VAL A 131 9.71 19.54 -0.16
CA VAL A 131 9.54 19.17 1.26
C VAL A 131 8.69 20.23 1.95
N LEU A 132 7.63 19.76 2.61
CA LEU A 132 6.69 20.58 3.36
C LEU A 132 6.96 20.45 4.85
N GLU A 133 6.46 21.41 5.62
CA GLU A 133 6.47 21.32 7.08
C GLU A 133 5.64 20.13 7.55
N ALA A 134 6.21 19.31 8.40
CA ALA A 134 5.59 18.10 8.93
C ALA A 134 5.06 18.33 10.34
N ILE A 135 3.85 17.89 10.62
CA ILE A 135 3.24 17.91 11.94
C ILE A 135 3.59 16.58 12.63
N LEU A 136 4.54 16.63 13.56
CA LEU A 136 5.07 15.43 14.23
C LEU A 136 4.57 15.28 15.67
N ASP A 137 4.10 16.35 16.28
CA ASP A 137 3.55 16.35 17.64
C ASP A 137 2.02 16.28 17.60
N PHE A 138 1.46 15.15 18.00
CA PHE A 138 0.01 14.96 18.04
C PHE A 138 -0.72 15.85 19.05
N HIS A 139 -0.03 16.33 20.09
CA HIS A 139 -0.64 17.23 21.09
C HIS A 139 -0.99 18.60 20.48
N THR A 140 -0.19 19.07 19.54
CA THR A 140 -0.37 20.35 18.87
C THR A 140 -1.06 20.23 17.50
N ALA A 141 -1.27 19.01 17.01
CA ALA A 141 -1.79 18.77 15.67
C ALA A 141 -3.23 19.29 15.48
N LYS A 142 -4.08 19.22 16.53
CA LYS A 142 -5.50 19.58 16.44
C LYS A 142 -5.72 21.04 16.03
N ASP A 143 -4.90 21.94 16.54
CA ASP A 143 -5.03 23.39 16.34
C ASP A 143 -3.98 23.92 15.35
N ASN A 144 -3.27 23.02 14.65
CA ASN A 144 -2.24 23.40 13.70
C ASN A 144 -2.88 23.89 12.39
N PRO A 145 -2.44 25.04 11.82
CA PRO A 145 -2.95 25.57 10.57
C PRO A 145 -2.59 24.71 9.34
N ILE A 146 -1.56 23.87 9.46
CA ILE A 146 -1.14 22.97 8.39
C ILE A 146 -2.00 21.71 8.43
N LEU A 147 -2.74 21.49 7.35
CA LEU A 147 -3.60 20.31 7.19
C LEU A 147 -2.93 19.27 6.30
N VAL A 148 -2.87 18.03 6.78
CA VAL A 148 -2.34 16.90 5.99
C VAL A 148 -3.26 16.53 4.81
N HIS A 149 -4.55 16.79 4.95
CA HIS A 149 -5.59 16.64 3.91
C HIS A 149 -6.35 17.97 3.73
N PRO A 150 -5.71 19.01 3.14
CA PRO A 150 -6.28 20.35 3.08
C PRO A 150 -7.49 20.45 2.13
N GLU A 151 -7.53 19.64 1.09
CA GLU A 151 -8.56 19.62 0.06
C GLU A 151 -9.82 18.88 0.47
N GLU A 152 -9.84 18.23 1.64
CA GLU A 152 -10.88 17.28 1.98
C GLU A 152 -11.38 17.44 3.42
N ASN A 153 -12.70 17.61 3.55
CA ASN A 153 -13.38 17.35 4.80
C ASN A 153 -13.49 15.82 4.96
N TRP A 154 -12.75 15.24 5.89
CA TRP A 154 -12.73 13.80 6.12
C TRP A 154 -14.13 13.21 6.41
N LYS A 155 -15.07 14.00 6.93
CA LYS A 155 -16.49 13.60 7.10
C LYS A 155 -17.17 13.31 5.75
N ALA A 156 -16.79 14.02 4.70
CA ALA A 156 -17.28 13.75 3.36
C ALA A 156 -16.65 12.49 2.74
N LEU A 157 -15.55 12.00 3.31
CA LEU A 157 -14.87 10.79 2.86
C LEU A 157 -15.40 9.50 3.51
N CYS A 158 -16.33 9.62 4.45
CA CYS A 158 -16.98 8.49 5.11
C CYS A 158 -18.39 8.29 4.53
N PRO A 159 -18.54 7.51 3.45
CA PRO A 159 -19.86 7.31 2.85
C PRO A 159 -20.77 6.40 3.69
N VAL A 160 -20.26 5.85 4.78
CA VAL A 160 -21.00 4.90 5.62
C VAL A 160 -21.83 5.67 6.62
N GLY A 161 -23.15 5.42 6.61
CA GLY A 161 -24.10 6.02 7.54
C GLY A 161 -24.48 7.46 7.19
N ALA A 162 -24.45 7.80 5.94
CA ALA A 162 -25.02 9.04 5.39
C ALA A 162 -26.55 8.87 5.19
N ASP A 163 -27.23 8.25 6.13
CA ASP A 163 -28.70 8.16 6.19
C ASP A 163 -29.25 9.24 7.13
#